data_2471105bfba38ff09ebaba0a904ed35d
#
_entry.id   2471105bfba38ff09ebaba0a904ed35d
#
_cell.length_a   1.000
_cell.length_b   1.000
_cell.length_c   1.000
_cell.angle_alpha   90.00
_cell.angle_beta   90.00
_cell.angle_gamma   90.00
#
_symmetry.space_group_name_H-M   'P 1'
#
loop_
_entity.id
_entity.type
_entity.pdbx_description
1 polymer ?
#
loop_
_entity_poly.entity_id
_entity_poly.type
_entity_poly.pdbx_seq_one_letter_code
_entity_poly.pdbx_strand_id
1 'polypeptide(L)'
;MQVGSRMRSPRDSGLRFLAWWACTWWLAAVASAQSPVLPSWNDGEVRTRIVEFVRAVSDPRSRDFVAPGERIAVFDNDGTLWSEQPLYFQFVFMLDQVKAVAPKHPEWKDNPAFQALVAHDMAALEKLGHKPVLELLAVANSGMTVGEYDKTIRDWLATARHPKFKRPYTDLVYKPMQELLAYLRANGFRTFIVSGGSVEFMRPWAEAAYGIPPEQVVGSQMEVKFEMKDGEPVLTREAKIAFVDDGPGKPVGIYRHIGKRPIAAFGNSDGDLQMLQVTAAGEGRRLVLIVHHDDADREFAYDRDSHIGKLDKAWDEARAKKWIVVSMKRDWKKVFAFQE
;
A
#
# COMPACT_ATOMS: atom_id res chain seq x y z
N MET A 1 53.55 37.09 -71.88
CA MET A 1 54.95 37.32 -71.51
C MET A 1 55.30 36.24 -70.49
N GLN A 2 55.94 35.27 -71.01
CA GLN A 2 57.33 34.80 -70.77
C GLN A 2 57.47 34.19 -69.36
N VAL A 3 57.72 32.97 -69.31
CA VAL A 3 58.94 32.11 -69.44
C VAL A 3 59.26 31.63 -68.02
N GLY A 4 59.35 30.46 -67.67
CA GLY A 4 60.11 29.30 -68.13
C GLY A 4 60.71 28.74 -66.82
N SER A 5 60.93 27.63 -66.64
CA SER A 5 61.68 26.43 -67.07
C SER A 5 61.98 25.55 -65.81
N ARG A 6 61.70 24.30 -65.95
CA ARG A 6 62.57 23.12 -65.84
C ARG A 6 63.57 23.05 -64.64
N MET A 7 63.56 22.01 -63.82
CA MET A 7 64.30 20.73 -64.08
C MET A 7 64.24 19.80 -62.84
N ARG A 8 63.93 18.53 -63.14
CA ARG A 8 64.52 17.25 -62.75
C ARG A 8 64.71 16.85 -61.30
N SER A 9 64.21 15.65 -61.11
CA SER A 9 64.40 14.71 -60.05
C SER A 9 65.85 14.21 -59.85
N PRO A 10 66.19 13.52 -58.76
CA PRO A 10 66.03 12.06 -58.84
C PRO A 10 65.55 11.35 -57.53
N ARG A 11 65.13 10.16 -57.79
CA ARG A 11 64.86 9.01 -56.93
C ARG A 11 65.65 8.95 -55.66
N ASP A 12 64.93 8.60 -54.55
CA ASP A 12 65.47 7.61 -53.61
C ASP A 12 64.35 6.82 -52.90
N SER A 13 64.59 5.54 -52.90
CA SER A 13 63.78 4.45 -52.40
C SER A 13 63.82 4.41 -50.84
N GLY A 14 62.68 4.52 -50.19
CA GLY A 14 62.58 4.30 -48.76
C GLY A 14 61.33 3.44 -48.40
N LEU A 15 61.54 2.14 -48.13
CA LEU A 15 60.56 1.25 -47.55
C LEU A 15 59.92 1.89 -46.33
N ARG A 16 58.64 2.12 -46.38
CA ARG A 16 57.83 2.47 -45.17
C ARG A 16 57.01 1.26 -44.79
N PHE A 17 57.40 0.61 -43.70
CA PHE A 17 56.62 -0.37 -42.95
C PHE A 17 55.33 0.29 -42.47
N LEU A 18 54.20 -0.20 -43.03
CA LEU A 18 52.87 0.08 -42.48
C LEU A 18 52.64 -0.84 -41.29
N ALA A 19 52.84 -0.30 -40.08
CA ALA A 19 52.37 -0.95 -38.84
C ALA A 19 50.85 -0.82 -38.74
N TRP A 20 50.15 -1.90 -38.96
CA TRP A 20 48.72 -2.01 -38.66
C TRP A 20 48.53 -2.08 -37.16
N TRP A 21 48.06 -1.03 -36.54
CA TRP A 21 47.52 -1.03 -35.18
C TRP A 21 46.10 -1.62 -35.25
N ALA A 22 45.97 -2.90 -34.93
CA ALA A 22 44.68 -3.51 -34.64
C ALA A 22 44.21 -3.05 -33.23
N CYS A 23 43.43 -1.97 -33.19
CA CYS A 23 42.69 -1.60 -31.98
C CYS A 23 41.60 -2.66 -31.76
N THR A 24 41.89 -3.69 -30.99
CA THR A 24 40.87 -4.61 -30.44
C THR A 24 40.11 -3.88 -29.37
N TRP A 25 38.93 -3.38 -29.72
CA TRP A 25 37.96 -2.88 -28.78
C TRP A 25 37.40 -4.08 -27.99
N TRP A 26 37.89 -4.26 -26.78
CA TRP A 26 37.24 -5.11 -25.79
C TRP A 26 35.97 -4.41 -25.36
N LEU A 27 34.81 -4.77 -25.95
CA LEU A 27 33.50 -4.50 -25.39
C LEU A 27 33.37 -5.36 -24.13
N ALA A 28 33.79 -4.78 -23.00
CA ALA A 28 33.40 -5.30 -21.69
C ALA A 28 31.88 -5.15 -21.59
N ALA A 29 31.16 -6.22 -21.88
CA ALA A 29 29.74 -6.33 -21.53
C ALA A 29 29.66 -6.25 -20.01
N VAL A 30 29.39 -5.04 -19.50
CA VAL A 30 28.96 -4.87 -18.11
C VAL A 30 27.62 -5.58 -18.04
N ALA A 31 27.64 -6.82 -17.60
CA ALA A 31 26.44 -7.51 -17.18
C ALA A 31 25.89 -6.68 -16.01
N SER A 32 24.94 -5.81 -16.30
CA SER A 32 24.14 -5.16 -15.28
C SER A 32 23.44 -6.28 -14.51
N ALA A 33 23.96 -6.61 -13.34
CA ALA A 33 23.31 -7.52 -12.42
C ALA A 33 21.96 -6.89 -12.11
N GLN A 34 20.90 -7.37 -12.75
CA GLN A 34 19.54 -6.95 -12.43
C GLN A 34 19.35 -7.19 -10.93
N SER A 35 19.05 -6.12 -10.21
CA SER A 35 18.70 -6.25 -8.80
C SER A 35 17.65 -7.34 -8.64
N PRO A 36 17.81 -8.23 -7.66
CA PRO A 36 16.87 -9.35 -7.49
C PRO A 36 15.44 -8.80 -7.36
N VAL A 37 14.53 -9.39 -8.13
CA VAL A 37 13.11 -9.05 -8.06
C VAL A 37 12.59 -9.44 -6.67
N LEU A 38 11.94 -8.51 -5.94
CA LEU A 38 11.40 -8.74 -4.60
C LEU A 38 12.48 -9.21 -3.59
N PRO A 39 13.51 -8.39 -3.30
CA PRO A 39 14.68 -8.83 -2.52
C PRO A 39 14.36 -9.16 -1.06
N SER A 40 13.29 -8.59 -0.48
CA SER A 40 12.82 -8.91 0.89
C SER A 40 11.93 -10.13 0.98
N TRP A 41 11.70 -10.84 -0.13
CA TRP A 41 11.02 -12.13 -0.18
C TRP A 41 12.02 -13.28 -0.20
N ASN A 42 11.73 -14.36 0.51
CA ASN A 42 12.48 -15.59 0.40
C ASN A 42 12.29 -16.25 -0.97
N ASP A 43 13.31 -16.96 -1.44
CA ASP A 43 13.15 -17.84 -2.59
C ASP A 43 12.19 -18.97 -2.21
N GLY A 44 11.15 -19.18 -3.02
CA GLY A 44 10.12 -20.16 -2.75
C GLY A 44 8.94 -20.06 -3.71
N GLU A 45 7.94 -20.91 -3.47
CA GLU A 45 6.75 -21.03 -4.33
C GLU A 45 5.97 -19.70 -4.40
N VAL A 46 5.78 -19.02 -3.25
CA VAL A 46 5.00 -17.78 -3.17
C VAL A 46 5.60 -16.69 -4.08
N ARG A 47 6.90 -16.41 -3.92
CA ARG A 47 7.60 -15.43 -4.76
C ARG A 47 7.58 -15.83 -6.23
N THR A 48 7.80 -17.10 -6.53
CA THR A 48 7.77 -17.64 -7.89
C THR A 48 6.40 -17.41 -8.54
N ARG A 49 5.31 -17.77 -7.87
CA ARG A 49 3.93 -17.59 -8.37
C ARG A 49 3.60 -16.12 -8.65
N ILE A 50 4.06 -15.19 -7.78
CA ILE A 50 3.88 -13.75 -7.99
C ILE A 50 4.62 -13.31 -9.28
N VAL A 51 5.89 -13.66 -9.40
CA VAL A 51 6.72 -13.29 -10.57
C VAL A 51 6.18 -13.88 -11.86
N GLU A 52 5.79 -15.15 -11.85
CA GLU A 52 5.18 -15.82 -13.00
C GLU A 52 3.85 -15.20 -13.42
N PHE A 53 2.99 -14.83 -12.45
CA PHE A 53 1.76 -14.12 -12.75
C PHE A 53 2.05 -12.80 -13.47
N VAL A 54 2.91 -11.96 -12.88
CA VAL A 54 3.24 -10.64 -13.44
C VAL A 54 3.82 -10.78 -14.84
N ARG A 55 4.77 -11.69 -15.04
CA ARG A 55 5.36 -11.98 -16.38
C ARG A 55 4.30 -12.41 -17.38
N ALA A 56 3.43 -13.36 -17.00
CA ALA A 56 2.42 -13.90 -17.90
C ALA A 56 1.42 -12.82 -18.37
N VAL A 57 0.98 -11.91 -17.49
CA VAL A 57 0.02 -10.87 -17.86
C VAL A 57 0.67 -9.62 -18.47
N SER A 58 2.01 -9.47 -18.37
CA SER A 58 2.71 -8.31 -18.92
C SER A 58 3.46 -8.57 -20.23
N ASP A 59 3.80 -9.83 -20.59
CA ASP A 59 4.44 -10.14 -21.87
C ASP A 59 3.42 -10.14 -23.02
N PRO A 60 3.56 -9.24 -24.01
CA PRO A 60 2.63 -9.17 -25.15
C PRO A 60 2.53 -10.46 -25.97
N ARG A 61 3.50 -11.37 -25.84
CA ARG A 61 3.50 -12.67 -26.53
C ARG A 61 2.79 -13.77 -25.73
N SER A 62 2.44 -13.49 -24.48
CA SER A 62 1.73 -14.44 -23.63
C SER A 62 0.26 -14.53 -24.03
N ARG A 63 -0.30 -15.74 -23.98
CA ARG A 63 -1.75 -15.93 -24.13
C ARG A 63 -2.56 -15.28 -22.98
N ASP A 64 -1.91 -15.04 -21.84
CA ASP A 64 -2.49 -14.43 -20.65
C ASP A 64 -2.27 -12.91 -20.61
N PHE A 65 -1.77 -12.31 -21.69
CA PHE A 65 -1.48 -10.87 -21.77
C PHE A 65 -2.71 -10.03 -21.43
N VAL A 66 -2.51 -9.06 -20.59
CA VAL A 66 -3.51 -8.04 -20.23
C VAL A 66 -2.95 -6.66 -20.57
N ALA A 67 -3.70 -5.84 -21.28
CA ALA A 67 -3.26 -4.49 -21.63
C ALA A 67 -2.97 -3.65 -20.35
N PRO A 68 -1.97 -2.73 -20.35
CA PRO A 68 -1.61 -1.96 -19.15
C PRO A 68 -2.79 -1.23 -18.50
N GLY A 69 -3.72 -0.66 -19.30
CA GLY A 69 -4.92 0.01 -18.78
C GLY A 69 -5.89 -0.90 -18.02
N GLU A 70 -5.76 -2.23 -18.18
CA GLU A 70 -6.60 -3.25 -17.53
C GLU A 70 -5.86 -3.96 -16.37
N ARG A 71 -4.57 -3.68 -16.15
CA ARG A 71 -3.79 -4.27 -15.06
C ARG A 71 -4.07 -3.54 -13.75
N ILE A 72 -5.16 -3.87 -13.10
CA ILE A 72 -5.57 -3.31 -11.80
C ILE A 72 -5.18 -4.27 -10.68
N ALA A 73 -4.45 -3.75 -9.69
CA ALA A 73 -4.13 -4.44 -8.45
C ALA A 73 -4.68 -3.64 -7.26
N VAL A 74 -5.41 -4.31 -6.38
CA VAL A 74 -6.01 -3.72 -5.19
C VAL A 74 -5.42 -4.34 -3.92
N PHE A 75 -5.19 -3.50 -2.92
CA PHE A 75 -4.58 -3.87 -1.66
C PHE A 75 -5.45 -3.37 -0.52
N ASP A 76 -5.73 -4.24 0.44
CA ASP A 76 -6.07 -3.74 1.76
C ASP A 76 -4.89 -2.98 2.38
N ASN A 77 -5.13 -2.18 3.41
CA ASN A 77 -4.11 -1.38 4.07
C ASN A 77 -3.64 -2.02 5.37
N ASP A 78 -4.53 -2.07 6.37
CA ASP A 78 -4.22 -2.54 7.71
C ASP A 78 -3.95 -4.05 7.71
N GLY A 79 -2.80 -4.49 8.22
CA GLY A 79 -2.37 -5.88 8.17
C GLY A 79 -1.91 -6.39 6.80
N THR A 80 -2.08 -5.61 5.73
CA THR A 80 -1.66 -5.97 4.37
C THR A 80 -0.47 -5.14 3.89
N LEU A 81 -0.52 -3.83 4.02
CA LEU A 81 0.55 -2.91 3.61
C LEU A 81 1.36 -2.39 4.80
N TRP A 82 0.78 -2.28 5.96
CA TRP A 82 1.41 -1.93 7.23
C TRP A 82 0.83 -2.72 8.40
N SER A 83 1.47 -2.66 9.57
CA SER A 83 0.99 -3.32 10.77
C SER A 83 -0.36 -2.75 11.25
N GLU A 84 -1.18 -3.58 11.89
CA GLU A 84 -2.49 -3.20 12.43
C GLU A 84 -2.63 -3.48 13.94
N GLN A 85 -1.68 -4.21 14.51
CA GLN A 85 -1.71 -4.59 15.93
C GLN A 85 -0.96 -3.57 16.80
N PRO A 86 -1.32 -3.37 18.09
CA PRO A 86 -2.41 -4.05 18.79
C PRO A 86 -3.80 -3.44 18.54
N LEU A 87 -3.87 -2.30 17.84
CA LEU A 87 -5.09 -1.58 17.43
C LEU A 87 -4.86 -0.94 16.07
N TYR A 88 -5.88 -0.88 15.23
CA TYR A 88 -5.83 -0.12 13.99
C TYR A 88 -5.28 1.29 14.21
N PHE A 89 -4.31 1.70 13.42
CA PHE A 89 -3.61 2.97 13.66
C PHE A 89 -4.55 4.18 13.52
N GLN A 90 -5.52 4.11 12.62
CA GLN A 90 -6.57 5.12 12.55
C GLN A 90 -7.38 5.18 13.84
N PHE A 91 -7.67 4.04 14.48
CA PHE A 91 -8.40 4.03 15.74
C PHE A 91 -7.59 4.70 16.87
N VAL A 92 -6.28 4.44 16.93
CA VAL A 92 -5.38 5.13 17.88
C VAL A 92 -5.41 6.64 17.64
N PHE A 93 -5.31 7.09 16.39
CA PHE A 93 -5.44 8.50 16.03
C PHE A 93 -6.77 9.08 16.53
N MET A 94 -7.89 8.41 16.27
CA MET A 94 -9.21 8.88 16.69
C MET A 94 -9.35 8.96 18.21
N LEU A 95 -8.77 8.02 18.96
CA LEU A 95 -8.71 8.07 20.43
C LEU A 95 -7.92 9.28 20.93
N ASP A 96 -6.78 9.56 20.30
CA ASP A 96 -5.97 10.72 20.67
C ASP A 96 -6.70 12.04 20.35
N GLN A 97 -7.48 12.09 19.26
CA GLN A 97 -8.34 13.24 18.95
C GLN A 97 -9.44 13.44 20.02
N VAL A 98 -10.11 12.36 20.46
CA VAL A 98 -11.08 12.44 21.56
C VAL A 98 -10.45 13.08 22.81
N LYS A 99 -9.25 12.64 23.20
CA LYS A 99 -8.51 13.21 24.34
C LYS A 99 -8.17 14.70 24.12
N ALA A 100 -7.73 15.04 22.91
CA ALA A 100 -7.32 16.40 22.57
C ALA A 100 -8.48 17.41 22.60
N VAL A 101 -9.69 16.99 22.17
CA VAL A 101 -10.87 17.88 22.15
C VAL A 101 -11.69 17.83 23.43
N ALA A 102 -11.48 16.85 24.30
CA ALA A 102 -12.22 16.68 25.57
C ALA A 102 -12.31 17.93 26.45
N PRO A 103 -11.29 18.82 26.55
CA PRO A 103 -11.41 20.06 27.27
C PRO A 103 -12.51 21.02 26.78
N LYS A 104 -12.91 20.88 25.50
CA LYS A 104 -13.99 21.65 24.88
C LYS A 104 -15.37 21.00 25.06
N HIS A 105 -15.41 19.78 25.61
CA HIS A 105 -16.58 18.94 25.79
C HIS A 105 -16.73 18.50 27.25
N PRO A 106 -16.99 19.45 28.19
CA PRO A 106 -17.10 19.11 29.61
C PRO A 106 -18.20 18.08 29.93
N GLU A 107 -19.24 17.99 29.07
CA GLU A 107 -20.31 17.02 29.14
C GLU A 107 -19.85 15.58 28.95
N TRP A 108 -18.68 15.35 28.35
CA TRP A 108 -18.14 14.00 28.14
C TRP A 108 -17.62 13.34 29.42
N LYS A 109 -17.38 14.13 30.49
CA LYS A 109 -16.90 13.58 31.78
C LYS A 109 -17.81 12.46 32.30
N ASP A 110 -19.12 12.61 32.10
CA ASP A 110 -20.13 11.68 32.57
C ASP A 110 -20.57 10.67 31.47
N ASN A 111 -19.92 10.71 30.28
CA ASN A 111 -20.22 9.82 29.17
C ASN A 111 -19.48 8.48 29.39
N PRO A 112 -20.20 7.33 29.52
CA PRO A 112 -19.58 6.04 29.75
C PRO A 112 -18.61 5.59 28.63
N ALA A 113 -18.92 5.93 27.38
CA ALA A 113 -18.03 5.60 26.27
C ALA A 113 -16.73 6.40 26.33
N PHE A 114 -16.80 7.69 26.69
CA PHE A 114 -15.60 8.50 26.90
C PHE A 114 -14.73 7.98 28.04
N GLN A 115 -15.35 7.65 29.18
CA GLN A 115 -14.63 7.10 30.32
C GLN A 115 -13.92 5.79 29.98
N ALA A 116 -14.63 4.88 29.31
CA ALA A 116 -14.06 3.59 28.89
C ALA A 116 -12.92 3.77 27.87
N LEU A 117 -13.07 4.70 26.90
CA LEU A 117 -12.02 5.01 25.91
C LEU A 117 -10.76 5.59 26.57
N VAL A 118 -10.90 6.54 27.47
CA VAL A 118 -9.76 7.17 28.15
C VAL A 118 -9.06 6.20 29.09
N ALA A 119 -9.83 5.33 29.76
CA ALA A 119 -9.30 4.27 30.63
C ALA A 119 -8.72 3.07 29.88
N HIS A 120 -8.87 2.98 28.54
CA HIS A 120 -8.56 1.80 27.74
C HIS A 120 -9.25 0.52 28.24
N ASP A 121 -10.47 0.65 28.78
CA ASP A 121 -11.28 -0.44 29.30
C ASP A 121 -12.02 -1.15 28.17
N MET A 122 -11.35 -2.12 27.57
CA MET A 122 -11.91 -2.91 26.44
C MET A 122 -13.17 -3.68 26.84
N ALA A 123 -13.27 -4.16 28.07
CA ALA A 123 -14.45 -4.88 28.56
C ALA A 123 -15.66 -3.96 28.68
N ALA A 124 -15.47 -2.73 29.18
CA ALA A 124 -16.52 -1.72 29.20
C ALA A 124 -16.94 -1.30 27.81
N LEU A 125 -15.99 -1.12 26.87
CA LEU A 125 -16.28 -0.77 25.47
C LEU A 125 -17.10 -1.87 24.77
N GLU A 126 -16.73 -3.12 24.96
CA GLU A 126 -17.48 -4.28 24.44
C GLU A 126 -18.92 -4.31 24.98
N LYS A 127 -19.09 -4.11 26.29
CA LYS A 127 -20.40 -4.07 26.95
C LYS A 127 -21.28 -2.91 26.46
N LEU A 128 -20.67 -1.76 26.18
CA LEU A 128 -21.40 -0.58 25.65
C LEU A 128 -21.82 -0.77 24.18
N GLY A 129 -21.14 -1.67 23.47
CA GLY A 129 -21.32 -1.87 22.03
C GLY A 129 -20.69 -0.76 21.19
N HIS A 130 -20.70 -0.95 19.89
CA HIS A 130 -19.98 -0.08 18.96
C HIS A 130 -20.61 1.31 18.81
N LYS A 131 -21.94 1.44 18.88
CA LYS A 131 -22.66 2.67 18.51
C LYS A 131 -22.26 3.90 19.36
N PRO A 132 -22.28 3.87 20.71
CA PRO A 132 -21.88 5.02 21.53
C PRO A 132 -20.43 5.46 21.31
N VAL A 133 -19.54 4.47 21.05
CA VAL A 133 -18.14 4.73 20.76
C VAL A 133 -17.98 5.44 19.41
N LEU A 134 -18.65 4.93 18.37
CA LEU A 134 -18.62 5.53 17.03
C LEU A 134 -19.21 6.94 17.01
N GLU A 135 -20.29 7.19 17.75
CA GLU A 135 -20.87 8.53 17.89
C GLU A 135 -19.88 9.52 18.52
N LEU A 136 -19.20 9.11 19.60
CA LEU A 136 -18.18 9.94 20.25
C LEU A 136 -16.99 10.22 19.31
N LEU A 137 -16.49 9.18 18.64
CA LEU A 137 -15.40 9.32 17.66
C LEU A 137 -15.80 10.22 16.49
N ALA A 138 -17.03 10.10 16.00
CA ALA A 138 -17.54 10.93 14.91
C ALA A 138 -17.61 12.41 15.32
N VAL A 139 -18.13 12.71 16.51
CA VAL A 139 -18.18 14.09 17.03
C VAL A 139 -16.77 14.67 17.22
N ALA A 140 -15.85 13.92 17.81
CA ALA A 140 -14.48 14.37 18.04
C ALA A 140 -13.70 14.69 16.74
N ASN A 141 -14.10 14.05 15.64
CA ASN A 141 -13.42 14.15 14.34
C ASN A 141 -14.26 14.87 13.26
N SER A 142 -15.32 15.60 13.65
CA SER A 142 -16.20 16.37 12.76
C SER A 142 -16.01 17.88 12.92
N GLY A 143 -16.69 18.65 12.05
CA GLY A 143 -16.68 20.12 12.11
C GLY A 143 -15.40 20.78 11.59
N MET A 144 -14.39 19.99 11.27
CA MET A 144 -13.15 20.46 10.61
C MET A 144 -13.35 20.48 9.10
N THR A 145 -12.70 21.41 8.43
CA THR A 145 -12.51 21.32 6.98
C THR A 145 -11.65 20.12 6.64
N VAL A 146 -11.75 19.64 5.41
CA VAL A 146 -10.90 18.53 4.92
C VAL A 146 -9.42 18.86 5.07
N GLY A 147 -9.02 20.11 4.79
CA GLY A 147 -7.63 20.56 4.93
C GLY A 147 -7.14 20.61 6.39
N GLU A 148 -7.99 21.07 7.33
CA GLU A 148 -7.66 21.06 8.76
C GLU A 148 -7.50 19.62 9.28
N TYR A 149 -8.35 18.70 8.83
CA TYR A 149 -8.25 17.29 9.21
C TYR A 149 -7.00 16.62 8.64
N ASP A 150 -6.66 16.88 7.38
CA ASP A 150 -5.43 16.43 6.73
C ASP A 150 -4.18 16.87 7.52
N LYS A 151 -4.15 18.17 7.91
CA LYS A 151 -3.07 18.69 8.75
C LYS A 151 -2.99 17.98 10.09
N THR A 152 -4.13 17.77 10.74
CA THR A 152 -4.19 17.09 12.05
C THR A 152 -3.63 15.67 11.97
N ILE A 153 -3.92 14.93 10.89
CA ILE A 153 -3.37 13.58 10.65
C ILE A 153 -1.85 13.64 10.47
N ARG A 154 -1.35 14.57 9.64
CA ARG A 154 0.10 14.72 9.41
C ARG A 154 0.85 15.07 10.69
N ASP A 155 0.32 15.99 11.49
CA ASP A 155 0.90 16.41 12.77
C ASP A 155 0.94 15.23 13.77
N TRP A 156 -0.13 14.42 13.81
CA TRP A 156 -0.18 13.22 14.64
C TRP A 156 0.85 12.17 14.18
N LEU A 157 0.93 11.85 12.91
CA LEU A 157 1.87 10.88 12.36
C LEU A 157 3.34 11.28 12.60
N ALA A 158 3.62 12.59 12.63
CA ALA A 158 4.97 13.09 12.91
C ALA A 158 5.41 12.80 14.36
N THR A 159 4.48 12.82 15.31
CA THR A 159 4.78 12.73 16.75
C THR A 159 4.41 11.38 17.38
N ALA A 160 3.35 10.74 16.94
CA ALA A 160 2.86 9.48 17.49
C ALA A 160 3.85 8.32 17.26
N ARG A 161 3.92 7.43 18.24
CA ARG A 161 4.84 6.27 18.22
C ARG A 161 4.11 5.00 18.58
N HIS A 162 4.37 3.97 17.83
CA HIS A 162 3.82 2.64 18.07
C HIS A 162 4.29 2.07 19.43
N PRO A 163 3.39 1.48 20.25
CA PRO A 163 3.73 1.07 21.63
C PRO A 163 4.79 -0.02 21.70
N LYS A 164 4.82 -0.99 20.76
CA LYS A 164 5.83 -2.08 20.73
C LYS A 164 7.14 -1.59 20.13
N PHE A 165 7.11 -0.97 18.96
CA PHE A 165 8.31 -0.66 18.18
C PHE A 165 8.95 0.68 18.53
N LYS A 166 8.24 1.58 19.22
CA LYS A 166 8.70 2.94 19.60
C LYS A 166 9.08 3.80 18.39
N ARG A 167 8.57 3.48 17.22
CA ARG A 167 8.79 4.15 15.94
C ARG A 167 7.54 4.89 15.45
N PRO A 168 7.67 5.86 14.53
CA PRO A 168 6.53 6.40 13.81
C PRO A 168 5.69 5.27 13.20
N TYR A 169 4.38 5.44 13.16
CA TYR A 169 3.49 4.46 12.54
C TYR A 169 3.82 4.24 11.05
N THR A 170 4.26 5.27 10.35
CA THR A 170 4.70 5.19 8.94
C THR A 170 5.97 4.37 8.71
N ASP A 171 6.76 4.08 9.75
CA ASP A 171 7.89 3.14 9.65
C ASP A 171 7.45 1.68 9.64
N LEU A 172 6.20 1.40 10.03
CA LEU A 172 5.66 0.04 10.15
C LEU A 172 5.01 -0.47 8.86
N VAL A 173 5.46 0.05 7.75
CA VAL A 173 5.11 -0.43 6.41
C VAL A 173 5.89 -1.71 6.11
N TYR A 174 5.19 -2.73 5.60
CA TYR A 174 5.82 -4.00 5.25
C TYR A 174 6.72 -3.85 4.03
N LYS A 175 8.01 -4.04 4.24
CA LYS A 175 9.03 -3.89 3.20
C LYS A 175 8.77 -4.79 1.98
N PRO A 176 8.40 -6.08 2.14
CA PRO A 176 8.06 -6.94 1.00
C PRO A 176 6.88 -6.41 0.18
N MET A 177 5.88 -5.81 0.82
CA MET A 177 4.71 -5.28 0.13
C MET A 177 5.03 -3.96 -0.61
N GLN A 178 5.90 -3.11 -0.06
CA GLN A 178 6.43 -1.95 -0.80
C GLN A 178 7.16 -2.37 -2.09
N GLU A 179 7.98 -3.43 -2.00
CA GLU A 179 8.68 -3.99 -3.17
C GLU A 179 7.70 -4.57 -4.19
N LEU A 180 6.65 -5.25 -3.73
CA LEU A 180 5.60 -5.79 -4.59
C LEU A 180 4.84 -4.67 -5.31
N LEU A 181 4.45 -3.60 -4.60
CA LEU A 181 3.84 -2.41 -5.19
C LEU A 181 4.72 -1.81 -6.29
N ALA A 182 6.00 -1.61 -6.00
CA ALA A 182 6.97 -1.08 -6.97
C ALA A 182 7.15 -2.01 -8.18
N TYR A 183 7.23 -3.31 -7.95
CA TYR A 183 7.35 -4.32 -9.01
C TYR A 183 6.13 -4.37 -9.92
N LEU A 184 4.93 -4.31 -9.36
CA LEU A 184 3.68 -4.26 -10.12
C LEU A 184 3.62 -3.00 -11.00
N ARG A 185 3.91 -1.82 -10.43
CA ARG A 185 3.93 -0.56 -11.19
C ARG A 185 4.97 -0.57 -12.31
N ALA A 186 6.16 -1.10 -12.06
CA ALA A 186 7.20 -1.26 -13.08
C ALA A 186 6.77 -2.18 -14.25
N ASN A 187 5.76 -3.04 -14.01
CA ASN A 187 5.14 -3.90 -15.02
C ASN A 187 3.78 -3.38 -15.51
N GLY A 188 3.52 -2.07 -15.38
CA GLY A 188 2.36 -1.39 -15.94
C GLY A 188 1.04 -1.63 -15.20
N PHE A 189 1.08 -2.03 -13.94
CA PHE A 189 -0.11 -2.10 -13.10
C PHE A 189 -0.44 -0.73 -12.49
N ARG A 190 -1.73 -0.46 -12.37
CA ARG A 190 -2.25 0.57 -11.47
C ARG A 190 -2.55 -0.08 -10.13
N THR A 191 -2.00 0.49 -9.05
CA THR A 191 -2.13 -0.05 -7.70
C THR A 191 -3.06 0.84 -6.87
N PHE A 192 -4.04 0.25 -6.20
CA PHE A 192 -5.02 0.96 -5.40
C PHE A 192 -5.04 0.41 -3.97
N ILE A 193 -5.27 1.28 -3.00
CA ILE A 193 -5.71 0.86 -1.66
C ILE A 193 -7.24 0.69 -1.72
N VAL A 194 -7.75 -0.38 -1.08
CA VAL A 194 -9.18 -0.64 -0.86
C VAL A 194 -9.34 -1.11 0.58
N SER A 195 -9.70 -0.21 1.47
CA SER A 195 -9.58 -0.41 2.93
C SER A 195 -10.86 -0.06 3.69
N GLY A 196 -11.11 -0.79 4.78
CA GLY A 196 -12.11 -0.42 5.79
C GLY A 196 -11.83 0.91 6.50
N GLY A 197 -10.57 1.35 6.52
CA GLY A 197 -10.15 2.66 7.01
C GLY A 197 -10.69 3.81 6.16
N SER A 198 -10.69 5.04 6.72
CA SER A 198 -11.23 6.18 5.99
C SER A 198 -10.24 6.73 4.96
N VAL A 199 -10.78 7.16 3.81
CA VAL A 199 -9.98 7.81 2.76
C VAL A 199 -9.28 9.05 3.27
N GLU A 200 -9.93 9.80 4.15
CA GLU A 200 -9.40 11.03 4.72
C GLU A 200 -8.18 10.77 5.62
N PHE A 201 -8.16 9.62 6.32
CA PHE A 201 -7.00 9.24 7.13
C PHE A 201 -5.82 8.77 6.27
N MET A 202 -6.08 8.03 5.20
CA MET A 202 -5.02 7.41 4.40
C MET A 202 -4.39 8.35 3.37
N ARG A 203 -5.18 9.17 2.68
CA ARG A 203 -4.71 10.08 1.61
C ARG A 203 -3.53 10.98 1.99
N PRO A 204 -3.47 11.56 3.20
CA PRO A 204 -2.39 12.44 3.61
C PRO A 204 -0.98 11.86 3.53
N TRP A 205 -0.83 10.53 3.61
CA TRP A 205 0.46 9.89 3.76
C TRP A 205 0.71 8.69 2.81
N ALA A 206 -0.33 8.14 2.18
CA ALA A 206 -0.23 6.93 1.35
C ALA A 206 0.75 7.08 0.18
N GLU A 207 0.82 8.26 -0.46
CA GLU A 207 1.74 8.50 -1.57
C GLU A 207 3.20 8.44 -1.11
N ALA A 208 3.52 9.08 0.00
CA ALA A 208 4.87 9.07 0.57
C ALA A 208 5.29 7.66 1.04
N ALA A 209 4.37 6.88 1.62
CA ALA A 209 4.65 5.55 2.15
C ALA A 209 4.70 4.45 1.08
N TYR A 210 3.79 4.52 0.10
CA TYR A 210 3.55 3.43 -0.86
C TYR A 210 3.77 3.82 -2.32
N GLY A 211 3.85 5.11 -2.63
CA GLY A 211 3.77 5.64 -4.00
C GLY A 211 2.38 5.46 -4.62
N ILE A 212 1.33 5.43 -3.81
CA ILE A 212 -0.08 5.36 -4.22
C ILE A 212 -0.67 6.76 -4.05
N PRO A 213 -1.01 7.48 -5.13
CA PRO A 213 -1.51 8.84 -5.05
C PRO A 213 -2.94 8.87 -4.46
N PRO A 214 -3.39 10.04 -3.93
CA PRO A 214 -4.66 10.16 -3.20
C PRO A 214 -5.88 9.67 -3.98
N GLU A 215 -5.93 9.83 -5.29
CA GLU A 215 -7.03 9.38 -6.15
C GLU A 215 -7.07 7.85 -6.33
N GLN A 216 -6.02 7.14 -5.94
CA GLN A 216 -5.95 5.67 -5.95
C GLN A 216 -6.20 5.07 -4.55
N VAL A 217 -6.67 5.88 -3.61
CA VAL A 217 -7.08 5.45 -2.26
C VAL A 217 -8.60 5.36 -2.22
N VAL A 218 -9.11 4.14 -2.09
CA VAL A 218 -10.53 3.80 -1.87
C VAL A 218 -10.67 3.33 -0.43
N GLY A 219 -11.73 3.77 0.25
CA GLY A 219 -11.96 3.42 1.65
C GLY A 219 -13.30 3.93 2.15
N SER A 220 -13.57 3.75 3.42
CA SER A 220 -14.74 4.30 4.07
C SER A 220 -14.73 5.84 4.02
N GLN A 221 -15.90 6.45 3.98
CA GLN A 221 -16.06 7.89 3.76
C GLN A 221 -17.02 8.49 4.78
N MET A 222 -16.66 9.65 5.32
CA MET A 222 -17.59 10.52 6.02
C MET A 222 -18.35 11.41 5.04
N GLU A 223 -19.54 11.88 5.40
CA GLU A 223 -20.19 12.93 4.62
C GLU A 223 -19.38 14.23 4.70
N VAL A 224 -19.27 14.89 3.56
CA VAL A 224 -18.65 16.21 3.42
C VAL A 224 -19.65 17.18 2.83
N LYS A 225 -19.67 18.40 3.38
CA LYS A 225 -20.55 19.47 2.96
C LYS A 225 -19.72 20.59 2.34
N PHE A 226 -20.18 21.10 1.21
CA PHE A 226 -19.66 22.35 0.66
C PHE A 226 -20.28 23.53 1.42
N GLU A 227 -19.47 24.50 1.84
CA GLU A 227 -19.91 25.74 2.43
C GLU A 227 -18.94 26.89 2.16
N MET A 228 -19.43 28.11 2.31
CA MET A 228 -18.59 29.32 2.31
C MET A 228 -18.25 29.67 3.76
N LYS A 229 -16.97 29.69 4.09
CA LYS A 229 -16.46 30.06 5.40
C LYS A 229 -15.55 31.28 5.25
N ASP A 230 -15.90 32.37 5.87
CA ASP A 230 -15.15 33.65 5.79
C ASP A 230 -14.90 34.12 4.33
N GLY A 231 -15.86 33.84 3.43
CA GLY A 231 -15.76 34.18 2.02
C GLY A 231 -15.02 33.18 1.14
N GLU A 232 -14.45 32.10 1.73
CA GLU A 232 -13.72 31.07 1.01
C GLU A 232 -14.55 29.78 0.87
N PRO A 233 -14.49 29.09 -0.29
CA PRO A 233 -15.17 27.81 -0.49
C PRO A 233 -14.41 26.69 0.22
N VAL A 234 -15.09 25.96 1.11
CA VAL A 234 -14.50 24.85 1.87
C VAL A 234 -15.37 23.61 1.82
N LEU A 235 -14.74 22.46 2.05
CA LEU A 235 -15.40 21.19 2.32
C LEU A 235 -15.25 20.89 3.81
N THR A 236 -16.36 20.77 4.52
CA THR A 236 -16.41 20.47 5.95
C THR A 236 -16.88 19.04 6.19
N ARG A 237 -16.23 18.32 7.09
CA ARG A 237 -16.55 16.94 7.46
C ARG A 237 -17.73 16.93 8.45
N GLU A 238 -18.71 16.10 8.17
CA GLU A 238 -19.86 15.89 9.05
C GLU A 238 -19.69 14.63 9.92
N ALA A 239 -20.36 14.59 11.09
CA ALA A 239 -20.37 13.43 11.98
C ALA A 239 -21.29 12.30 11.45
N LYS A 240 -21.20 11.98 10.15
CA LYS A 240 -22.04 10.99 9.49
C LYS A 240 -21.25 10.17 8.49
N ILE A 241 -21.40 8.85 8.56
CA ILE A 241 -20.77 7.92 7.64
C ILE A 241 -21.56 7.92 6.33
N ALA A 242 -20.90 8.23 5.22
CA ALA A 242 -21.45 8.18 3.87
C ALA A 242 -21.34 6.79 3.24
N PHE A 243 -20.22 6.11 3.51
CA PHE A 243 -19.96 4.78 2.94
C PHE A 243 -18.99 3.98 3.84
N VAL A 244 -19.24 2.68 3.97
CA VAL A 244 -18.35 1.73 4.66
C VAL A 244 -17.75 0.80 3.62
N ASP A 245 -16.43 0.85 3.46
CA ASP A 245 -15.65 0.07 2.47
C ASP A 245 -15.01 -1.16 3.12
N ASP A 246 -15.81 -1.94 3.84
CA ASP A 246 -15.36 -3.17 4.49
C ASP A 246 -16.23 -4.36 4.09
N GLY A 247 -15.66 -5.55 4.09
CA GLY A 247 -16.37 -6.76 3.67
C GLY A 247 -17.05 -6.61 2.31
N PRO A 248 -18.39 -6.74 2.23
CA PRO A 248 -19.16 -6.53 0.99
C PRO A 248 -19.07 -5.10 0.42
N GLY A 249 -18.65 -4.12 1.23
CA GLY A 249 -18.41 -2.75 0.78
C GLY A 249 -17.24 -2.63 -0.18
N LYS A 250 -16.14 -3.39 0.03
CA LYS A 250 -14.94 -3.31 -0.81
C LYS A 250 -15.21 -3.51 -2.32
N PRO A 251 -15.92 -4.55 -2.78
CA PRO A 251 -16.27 -4.66 -4.20
C PRO A 251 -17.16 -3.52 -4.70
N VAL A 252 -18.01 -2.94 -3.84
CA VAL A 252 -18.83 -1.77 -4.19
C VAL A 252 -17.96 -0.53 -4.35
N GLY A 253 -16.98 -0.31 -3.45
CA GLY A 253 -15.99 0.75 -3.55
C GLY A 253 -15.15 0.63 -4.82
N ILE A 254 -14.67 -0.57 -5.15
CA ILE A 254 -13.96 -0.86 -6.41
C ILE A 254 -14.81 -0.46 -7.62
N TYR A 255 -16.09 -0.87 -7.65
CA TYR A 255 -16.99 -0.51 -8.74
C TYR A 255 -17.16 1.01 -8.87
N ARG A 256 -17.38 1.71 -7.75
CA ARG A 256 -17.65 3.16 -7.74
C ARG A 256 -16.45 4.00 -8.13
N HIS A 257 -15.25 3.63 -7.65
CA HIS A 257 -14.05 4.48 -7.73
C HIS A 257 -13.04 4.02 -8.77
N ILE A 258 -12.97 2.72 -9.06
CA ILE A 258 -12.02 2.17 -10.05
C ILE A 258 -12.74 1.88 -11.37
N GLY A 259 -13.99 1.41 -11.33
CA GLY A 259 -14.83 1.09 -12.50
C GLY A 259 -14.39 -0.16 -13.28
N LYS A 260 -13.38 -0.89 -12.77
CA LYS A 260 -12.82 -2.09 -13.41
C LYS A 260 -12.60 -3.19 -12.39
N ARG A 261 -12.80 -4.44 -12.81
CA ARG A 261 -12.49 -5.60 -11.97
C ARG A 261 -10.98 -5.76 -11.88
N PRO A 262 -10.40 -5.87 -10.66
CA PRO A 262 -8.98 -6.13 -10.49
C PRO A 262 -8.55 -7.48 -11.08
N ILE A 263 -7.31 -7.59 -11.51
CA ILE A 263 -6.67 -8.87 -11.86
C ILE A 263 -5.76 -9.39 -10.75
N ALA A 264 -5.48 -8.56 -9.75
CA ALA A 264 -4.74 -8.94 -8.55
C ALA A 264 -5.38 -8.30 -7.31
N ALA A 265 -5.50 -9.05 -6.21
CA ALA A 265 -6.03 -8.56 -4.94
C ALA A 265 -5.24 -9.15 -3.77
N PHE A 266 -4.98 -8.31 -2.77
CA PHE A 266 -4.15 -8.59 -1.62
C PHE A 266 -4.87 -8.16 -0.35
N GLY A 267 -4.93 -9.04 0.64
CA GLY A 267 -5.58 -8.80 1.93
C GLY A 267 -4.96 -9.65 3.03
N ASN A 268 -5.49 -9.57 4.23
CA ASN A 268 -5.02 -10.37 5.38
C ASN A 268 -6.15 -10.88 6.28
N SER A 269 -7.39 -10.46 6.08
CA SER A 269 -8.48 -10.71 7.01
C SER A 269 -9.80 -11.12 6.32
N ASP A 270 -10.80 -11.49 7.13
CA ASP A 270 -12.16 -11.77 6.67
C ASP A 270 -12.84 -10.54 6.05
N GLY A 271 -12.40 -9.32 6.42
CA GLY A 271 -12.85 -8.07 5.81
C GLY A 271 -12.49 -7.93 4.33
N ASP A 272 -11.53 -8.73 3.85
CA ASP A 272 -11.08 -8.72 2.46
C ASP A 272 -11.80 -9.76 1.59
N LEU A 273 -12.48 -10.71 2.21
CA LEU A 273 -12.99 -11.91 1.54
C LEU A 273 -13.73 -11.59 0.24
N GLN A 274 -14.66 -10.64 0.25
CA GLN A 274 -15.48 -10.31 -0.92
C GLN A 274 -14.67 -9.61 -2.02
N MET A 275 -13.68 -8.80 -1.67
CA MET A 275 -12.73 -8.21 -2.63
C MET A 275 -11.92 -9.31 -3.33
N LEU A 276 -11.42 -10.26 -2.56
CA LEU A 276 -10.65 -11.40 -3.06
C LEU A 276 -11.52 -12.30 -3.96
N GLN A 277 -12.76 -12.59 -3.55
CA GLN A 277 -13.74 -13.38 -4.33
C GLN A 277 -14.06 -12.74 -5.67
N VAL A 278 -14.38 -11.44 -5.68
CA VAL A 278 -14.71 -10.71 -6.93
C VAL A 278 -13.51 -10.70 -7.88
N THR A 279 -12.29 -10.56 -7.36
CA THR A 279 -11.08 -10.64 -8.17
C THR A 279 -10.87 -12.05 -8.73
N ALA A 280 -11.00 -13.08 -7.88
CA ALA A 280 -10.83 -14.48 -8.28
C ALA A 280 -11.86 -14.96 -9.33
N ALA A 281 -13.09 -14.43 -9.28
CA ALA A 281 -14.17 -14.79 -10.20
C ALA A 281 -14.05 -14.15 -11.60
N GLY A 282 -13.03 -13.33 -11.84
CA GLY A 282 -12.77 -12.73 -13.17
C GLY A 282 -12.25 -13.76 -14.19
N GLU A 283 -12.42 -13.43 -15.47
CA GLU A 283 -11.88 -14.26 -16.57
C GLU A 283 -10.37 -14.11 -16.71
N GLY A 284 -9.69 -15.14 -17.21
CA GLY A 284 -8.25 -15.19 -17.44
C GLY A 284 -7.45 -15.34 -16.14
N ARG A 285 -6.15 -15.07 -16.22
CA ARG A 285 -5.24 -15.28 -15.09
C ARG A 285 -5.44 -14.24 -14.00
N ARG A 286 -5.56 -14.69 -12.75
CA ARG A 286 -5.77 -13.85 -11.56
C ARG A 286 -4.74 -14.18 -10.48
N LEU A 287 -4.42 -13.15 -9.67
CA LEU A 287 -3.58 -13.31 -8.49
C LEU A 287 -4.39 -12.89 -7.25
N VAL A 288 -4.61 -13.83 -6.34
CA VAL A 288 -5.25 -13.57 -5.05
C VAL A 288 -4.32 -14.04 -3.96
N LEU A 289 -4.04 -13.14 -3.00
CA LEU A 289 -3.04 -13.37 -1.97
C LEU A 289 -3.56 -12.88 -0.63
N ILE A 290 -3.32 -13.69 0.41
CA ILE A 290 -3.59 -13.36 1.82
C ILE A 290 -2.28 -13.38 2.58
N VAL A 291 -2.01 -12.34 3.35
CA VAL A 291 -0.91 -12.29 4.32
C VAL A 291 -1.38 -12.97 5.61
N HIS A 292 -0.67 -14.01 6.03
CA HIS A 292 -0.85 -14.67 7.30
C HIS A 292 0.21 -14.17 8.29
N HIS A 293 -0.25 -13.62 9.38
CA HIS A 293 0.58 -13.08 10.46
C HIS A 293 0.98 -14.20 11.43
N ASP A 294 2.14 -14.81 11.19
CA ASP A 294 2.65 -15.96 11.96
C ASP A 294 4.04 -15.70 12.55
N ASP A 295 4.45 -14.42 12.69
CA ASP A 295 5.76 -14.03 13.16
C ASP A 295 5.71 -13.07 14.37
N ALA A 296 5.50 -13.63 15.54
CA ALA A 296 5.45 -12.89 16.80
C ALA A 296 6.77 -12.18 17.16
N ASP A 297 7.90 -12.68 16.66
CA ASP A 297 9.24 -12.16 16.98
C ASP A 297 9.48 -10.85 16.25
N ARG A 298 9.19 -10.80 14.95
CA ARG A 298 9.45 -9.64 14.10
C ARG A 298 8.28 -8.66 14.02
N GLU A 299 7.03 -9.15 14.21
CA GLU A 299 5.81 -8.36 14.15
C GLU A 299 4.82 -8.80 15.24
N PHE A 300 3.69 -9.39 14.93
CA PHE A 300 2.71 -10.03 15.79
C PHE A 300 2.27 -11.35 15.13
N ALA A 301 1.79 -12.31 15.92
CA ALA A 301 1.17 -13.52 15.40
C ALA A 301 -0.30 -13.54 15.81
N TYR A 302 -1.19 -13.63 14.83
CA TYR A 302 -2.64 -13.67 15.02
C TYR A 302 -3.33 -14.21 13.76
N ASP A 303 -4.51 -14.81 13.97
CA ASP A 303 -5.34 -15.34 12.90
C ASP A 303 -6.82 -15.47 13.33
N ARG A 304 -7.37 -16.68 13.49
CA ARG A 304 -8.80 -16.99 13.67
C ARG A 304 -9.44 -16.35 14.91
N ASP A 305 -8.67 -16.24 15.98
CA ASP A 305 -9.18 -15.80 17.31
C ASP A 305 -8.93 -14.31 17.56
N SER A 306 -8.32 -13.61 16.60
CA SER A 306 -8.02 -12.18 16.76
C SER A 306 -9.28 -11.32 16.60
N HIS A 307 -9.39 -10.28 17.45
CA HIS A 307 -10.40 -9.22 17.28
C HIS A 307 -10.02 -8.21 16.21
N ILE A 308 -8.72 -8.02 15.96
CA ILE A 308 -8.15 -7.15 14.95
C ILE A 308 -7.51 -8.03 13.87
N GLY A 309 -7.89 -7.83 12.61
CA GLY A 309 -7.33 -8.59 11.50
C GLY A 309 -7.71 -10.08 11.54
N LYS A 310 -8.93 -10.41 11.98
CA LYS A 310 -9.40 -11.80 12.04
C LYS A 310 -9.32 -12.48 10.69
N LEU A 311 -8.58 -13.60 10.63
CA LEU A 311 -8.41 -14.42 9.43
C LEU A 311 -8.96 -15.82 9.70
N ASP A 312 -10.23 -16.05 9.36
CA ASP A 312 -10.94 -17.31 9.59
C ASP A 312 -11.58 -17.83 8.30
N LYS A 313 -12.68 -17.20 7.84
CA LYS A 313 -13.40 -17.61 6.62
C LYS A 313 -12.54 -17.42 5.37
N ALA A 314 -11.85 -16.29 5.29
CA ALA A 314 -10.95 -16.00 4.16
C ALA A 314 -9.79 -17.01 4.07
N TRP A 315 -9.30 -17.49 5.21
CA TRP A 315 -8.30 -18.57 5.24
C TRP A 315 -8.84 -19.88 4.67
N ASP A 316 -10.02 -20.30 5.13
CA ASP A 316 -10.63 -21.55 4.67
C ASP A 316 -10.91 -21.49 3.16
N GLU A 317 -11.42 -20.37 2.66
CA GLU A 317 -11.63 -20.19 1.23
C GLU A 317 -10.33 -20.12 0.44
N ALA A 318 -9.29 -19.45 0.95
CA ALA A 318 -7.97 -19.41 0.31
C ALA A 318 -7.40 -20.81 0.12
N ARG A 319 -7.53 -21.68 1.12
CA ARG A 319 -7.11 -23.08 1.03
C ARG A 319 -7.93 -23.87 0.03
N ALA A 320 -9.27 -23.73 0.07
CA ALA A 320 -10.19 -24.41 -0.84
C ALA A 320 -9.98 -23.99 -2.32
N LYS A 321 -9.71 -22.70 -2.55
CA LYS A 321 -9.52 -22.11 -3.89
C LYS A 321 -8.05 -22.08 -4.34
N LYS A 322 -7.11 -22.55 -3.49
CA LYS A 322 -5.66 -22.52 -3.74
C LYS A 322 -5.12 -21.11 -4.02
N TRP A 323 -5.68 -20.11 -3.33
CA TRP A 323 -5.11 -18.77 -3.32
C TRP A 323 -3.72 -18.80 -2.66
N ILE A 324 -2.93 -17.78 -2.88
CA ILE A 324 -1.62 -17.68 -2.22
C ILE A 324 -1.84 -17.25 -0.77
N VAL A 325 -1.32 -18.04 0.17
CA VAL A 325 -1.21 -17.66 1.58
C VAL A 325 0.27 -17.43 1.87
N VAL A 326 0.61 -16.19 2.16
CA VAL A 326 1.96 -15.76 2.53
C VAL A 326 2.16 -15.97 4.02
N SER A 327 3.11 -16.78 4.43
CA SER A 327 3.59 -16.83 5.80
C SER A 327 4.62 -15.71 5.99
N MET A 328 4.32 -14.76 6.85
CA MET A 328 5.26 -13.67 7.16
C MET A 328 6.60 -14.22 7.65
N LYS A 329 6.57 -15.27 8.46
CA LYS A 329 7.76 -15.91 9.04
C LYS A 329 8.60 -16.64 8.00
N ARG A 330 7.97 -17.37 7.08
CA ARG A 330 8.66 -18.23 6.11
C ARG A 330 9.00 -17.52 4.80
N ASP A 331 8.05 -16.68 4.30
CA ASP A 331 8.14 -16.16 2.94
C ASP A 331 8.80 -14.78 2.86
N TRP A 332 8.95 -14.07 4.00
CA TRP A 332 9.61 -12.78 4.08
C TRP A 332 10.97 -12.86 4.78
N LYS A 333 12.01 -12.35 4.12
CA LYS A 333 13.36 -12.20 4.73
C LYS A 333 13.36 -11.09 5.77
N LYS A 334 12.63 -10.02 5.49
CA LYS A 334 12.56 -8.79 6.29
C LYS A 334 11.10 -8.34 6.32
N VAL A 335 10.59 -7.98 7.50
CA VAL A 335 9.22 -7.47 7.63
C VAL A 335 9.21 -5.95 7.44
N PHE A 336 10.02 -5.23 8.21
CA PHE A 336 10.12 -3.77 8.14
C PHE A 336 11.48 -3.32 7.63
N ALA A 337 11.55 -2.12 7.04
CA ALA A 337 12.79 -1.58 6.49
C ALA A 337 13.90 -1.40 7.53
N PHE A 338 13.54 -1.17 8.80
CA PHE A 338 14.49 -0.97 9.90
C PHE A 338 15.02 -2.26 10.55
N GLN A 339 14.51 -3.42 10.18
CA GLN A 339 15.03 -4.71 10.65
C GLN A 339 16.27 -5.10 9.83
N GLU A 340 17.23 -5.72 10.49
CA GLU A 340 18.47 -6.21 9.87
C GLU A 340 18.26 -7.49 9.04
#